data_06728b3309241dcadddf428aef6656a0
#
_entry.id   06728b3309241dcadddf428aef6656a0
#
_cell.length_a   1.000
_cell.length_b   1.000
_cell.length_c   1.000
_cell.angle_alpha   90.00
_cell.angle_beta   90.00
_cell.angle_gamma   90.00
#
_symmetry.space_group_name_H-M   'P 1'
#
loop_
_entity.id
_entity.type
_entity.pdbx_description
1 polymer ?
#
loop_
_entity_poly.entity_id
_entity_poly.type
_entity_poly.pdbx_seq_one_letter_code
_entity_poly.pdbx_strand_id
1 'polypeptide(L)'
;MEWRGLVQNISSPELIDKLNKGGMTFYIGTDPTADSMHIGHYSSFLISKRLAKAGHHPILLVGGATGLIGDPKPSSERPLISKEEVEKNIKGLTAQAKKIFGFDVVNNWDWTKDINICDFLRDYGKYFNINYMLAKDHVKSRMDVGITYA
;
A
#
# COMPACT_ATOMS: atom_id res chain seq x y z
N MET A 1 13.34 14.94 7.81
CA MET A 1 13.46 13.50 7.48
C MET A 1 14.71 13.22 6.65
N GLU A 2 15.09 14.09 5.75
CA GLU A 2 16.30 13.95 4.88
C GLU A 2 17.56 13.67 5.66
N TRP A 3 17.91 14.48 6.65
CA TRP A 3 19.13 14.33 7.46
C TRP A 3 19.22 12.99 8.23
N ARG A 4 18.11 12.24 8.32
CA ARG A 4 18.06 10.87 8.89
C ARG A 4 18.09 9.78 7.83
N GLY A 5 18.22 10.11 6.54
CA GLY A 5 18.17 9.16 5.45
C GLY A 5 16.82 8.44 5.31
N LEU A 6 15.71 9.08 5.72
CA LEU A 6 14.37 8.51 5.66
C LEU A 6 13.62 8.87 4.36
N VAL A 7 14.27 9.59 3.45
CA VAL A 7 13.72 9.95 2.14
C VAL A 7 14.57 9.26 1.09
N GLN A 8 13.97 8.31 0.37
CA GLN A 8 14.66 7.58 -0.69
C GLN A 8 14.31 8.16 -2.07
N ASN A 9 13.04 8.34 -2.34
CA ASN A 9 12.53 8.87 -3.62
C ASN A 9 11.42 9.88 -3.37
N ILE A 10 11.35 10.88 -4.24
CA ILE A 10 10.29 11.90 -4.26
C ILE A 10 9.74 11.94 -5.67
N SER A 11 8.42 11.87 -5.82
CA SER A 11 7.75 11.89 -7.13
C SER A 11 7.80 13.26 -7.81
N SER A 12 7.86 14.34 -7.02
CA SER A 12 7.95 15.72 -7.51
C SER A 12 8.65 16.61 -6.49
N PRO A 13 9.56 17.51 -6.90
CA PRO A 13 10.20 18.47 -6.00
C PRO A 13 9.21 19.34 -5.21
N GLU A 14 8.08 19.70 -5.82
CA GLU A 14 7.02 20.49 -5.18
C GLU A 14 6.39 19.81 -3.97
N LEU A 15 6.52 18.47 -3.87
CA LEU A 15 6.00 17.71 -2.74
C LEU A 15 6.69 18.10 -1.43
N ILE A 16 7.98 18.48 -1.48
CA ILE A 16 8.74 18.92 -0.32
C ILE A 16 8.09 20.17 0.29
N ASP A 17 7.77 21.15 -0.55
CA ASP A 17 7.14 22.40 -0.10
C ASP A 17 5.73 22.16 0.46
N LYS A 18 4.97 21.26 -0.17
CA LYS A 18 3.64 20.88 0.32
C LYS A 18 3.73 20.18 1.68
N LEU A 19 4.68 19.27 1.85
CA LEU A 19 4.91 18.59 3.13
C LEU A 19 5.36 19.56 4.22
N ASN A 20 6.18 20.56 3.89
CA ASN A 20 6.62 21.57 4.87
C ASN A 20 5.49 22.52 5.30
N LYS A 21 4.46 22.71 4.46
CA LYS A 21 3.29 23.54 4.80
C LYS A 21 2.28 22.83 5.72
N GLY A 22 2.29 21.51 5.79
CA GLY A 22 1.29 20.74 6.53
C GLY A 22 -0.07 20.63 5.81
N GLY A 23 -1.06 20.05 6.50
CA GLY A 23 -2.44 19.98 6.02
C GLY A 23 -2.72 18.97 4.89
N MET A 24 -1.74 18.12 4.54
CA MET A 24 -1.93 17.11 3.50
C MET A 24 -2.57 15.85 4.08
N THR A 25 -3.53 15.30 3.33
CA THR A 25 -3.98 13.92 3.54
C THR A 25 -3.14 12.99 2.69
N PHE A 26 -2.65 11.90 3.28
CA PHE A 26 -1.87 10.88 2.59
C PHE A 26 -2.25 9.49 3.12
N TYR A 27 -1.95 8.46 2.36
CA TYR A 27 -2.15 7.09 2.82
C TYR A 27 -0.84 6.32 2.89
N ILE A 28 -0.84 5.29 3.74
CA ILE A 28 0.16 4.25 3.79
C ILE A 28 -0.55 2.90 3.70
N GLY A 29 -0.11 2.04 2.78
CA GLY A 29 -0.73 0.76 2.52
C GLY A 29 -0.07 -0.40 3.28
N THR A 30 -0.88 -1.42 3.61
CA THR A 30 -0.39 -2.72 4.06
C THR A 30 -1.36 -3.82 3.63
N ASP A 31 -0.83 -4.97 3.19
CA ASP A 31 -1.64 -6.14 2.90
C ASP A 31 -1.93 -6.93 4.16
N PRO A 32 -3.15 -7.49 4.30
CA PRO A 32 -3.58 -8.24 5.46
C PRO A 32 -3.08 -9.70 5.42
N THR A 33 -1.76 -9.90 5.41
CA THR A 33 -1.12 -11.23 5.34
C THR A 33 -1.09 -11.95 6.70
N ALA A 34 -1.39 -11.26 7.79
CA ALA A 34 -1.53 -11.78 9.14
C ALA A 34 -2.49 -10.91 9.95
N ASP A 35 -3.02 -11.42 11.05
CA ASP A 35 -3.96 -10.72 11.93
C ASP A 35 -3.31 -9.67 12.85
N SER A 36 -1.98 -9.55 12.80
CA SER A 36 -1.22 -8.67 13.67
C SER A 36 -0.04 -8.02 12.95
N MET A 37 0.28 -6.81 13.39
CA MET A 37 1.43 -6.05 12.93
C MET A 37 2.72 -6.56 13.57
N HIS A 38 3.82 -6.51 12.82
CA HIS A 38 5.16 -6.73 13.32
C HIS A 38 5.97 -5.43 13.35
N ILE A 39 7.20 -5.49 13.82
CA ILE A 39 8.08 -4.31 13.98
C ILE A 39 8.32 -3.53 12.66
N GLY A 40 8.29 -4.21 11.51
CA GLY A 40 8.39 -3.54 10.20
C GLY A 40 7.21 -2.60 9.93
N HIS A 41 5.99 -3.03 10.22
CA HIS A 41 4.81 -2.17 10.15
C HIS A 41 4.92 -1.00 11.12
N TYR A 42 5.35 -1.27 12.35
CA TYR A 42 5.52 -0.24 13.37
C TYR A 42 6.48 0.86 12.91
N SER A 43 7.63 0.50 12.34
CA SER A 43 8.62 1.48 11.86
C SER A 43 8.07 2.39 10.76
N SER A 44 7.36 1.82 9.78
CA SER A 44 6.72 2.56 8.68
C SER A 44 5.60 3.49 9.18
N PHE A 45 4.72 2.97 10.05
CA PHE A 45 3.61 3.75 10.58
C PHE A 45 4.07 4.83 11.58
N LEU A 46 5.21 4.64 12.22
CA LEU A 46 5.82 5.65 13.07
C LEU A 46 6.24 6.89 12.27
N ILE A 47 6.69 6.72 11.02
CA ILE A 47 6.96 7.84 10.10
C ILE A 47 5.66 8.60 9.82
N SER A 48 4.58 7.87 9.50
CA SER A 48 3.26 8.47 9.29
C SER A 48 2.74 9.22 10.52
N LYS A 49 2.98 8.67 11.72
CA LYS A 49 2.64 9.34 12.98
C LYS A 49 3.45 10.62 13.20
N ARG A 50 4.70 10.66 12.77
CA ARG A 50 5.51 11.88 12.81
C ARG A 50 4.96 12.96 11.86
N LEU A 51 4.55 12.57 10.67
CA LEU A 51 3.88 13.48 9.73
C LEU A 51 2.54 13.97 10.28
N ALA A 52 1.76 13.11 10.96
CA ALA A 52 0.54 13.53 11.64
C ALA A 52 0.82 14.60 12.72
N LYS A 53 1.88 14.43 13.50
CA LYS A 53 2.32 15.45 14.48
C LYS A 53 2.77 16.75 13.84
N ALA A 54 3.17 16.71 12.57
CA ALA A 54 3.50 17.90 11.77
C ALA A 54 2.28 18.52 11.06
N GLY A 55 1.06 18.09 11.40
CA GLY A 55 -0.17 18.65 10.87
C GLY A 55 -0.72 17.99 9.61
N HIS A 56 -0.28 16.78 9.29
CA HIS A 56 -0.82 15.98 8.18
C HIS A 56 -1.84 14.95 8.65
N HIS A 57 -2.63 14.41 7.71
CA HIS A 57 -3.71 13.44 7.98
C HIS A 57 -3.38 12.08 7.35
N PRO A 58 -2.77 11.15 8.10
CA PRO A 58 -2.50 9.80 7.61
C PRO A 58 -3.76 8.94 7.59
N ILE A 59 -3.93 8.18 6.51
CA ILE A 59 -4.94 7.13 6.37
C ILE A 59 -4.21 5.80 6.22
N LEU A 60 -4.56 4.79 7.01
CA LEU A 60 -4.10 3.43 6.77
C LEU A 60 -5.00 2.76 5.73
N LEU A 61 -4.42 2.40 4.59
CA LEU A 61 -5.08 1.60 3.58
C LEU A 61 -4.77 0.12 3.82
N VAL A 62 -5.78 -0.66 4.14
CA VAL A 62 -5.65 -2.12 4.21
C VAL A 62 -6.00 -2.73 2.85
N GLY A 63 -5.10 -3.55 2.33
CA GLY A 63 -5.20 -4.15 1.01
C GLY A 63 -6.13 -5.37 0.97
N GLY A 64 -7.42 -5.23 1.28
CA GLY A 64 -8.36 -6.35 1.22
C GLY A 64 -8.53 -6.94 -0.18
N ALA A 65 -8.48 -6.13 -1.23
CA ALA A 65 -8.49 -6.61 -2.60
C ALA A 65 -7.12 -7.14 -3.03
N THR A 66 -6.06 -6.39 -2.79
CA THR A 66 -4.69 -6.77 -3.17
C THR A 66 -4.18 -7.98 -2.40
N GLY A 67 -4.58 -8.14 -1.14
CA GLY A 67 -4.24 -9.31 -0.33
C GLY A 67 -4.85 -10.62 -0.84
N LEU A 68 -5.97 -10.55 -1.58
CA LEU A 68 -6.58 -11.72 -2.24
C LEU A 68 -5.81 -12.13 -3.50
N ILE A 69 -5.19 -11.18 -4.19
CA ILE A 69 -4.38 -11.45 -5.39
C ILE A 69 -3.02 -12.03 -4.97
N GLY A 70 -2.43 -11.48 -3.92
CA GLY A 70 -1.13 -11.85 -3.40
C GLY A 70 0.01 -11.18 -4.17
N ASP A 71 0.87 -10.49 -3.44
CA ASP A 71 2.09 -9.90 -4.01
C ASP A 71 3.16 -10.98 -4.13
N PRO A 72 3.66 -11.31 -5.34
CA PRO A 72 4.60 -12.38 -5.52
C PRO A 72 5.96 -12.06 -4.88
N LYS A 73 6.61 -13.07 -4.29
CA LYS A 73 8.00 -12.97 -3.82
C LYS A 73 8.97 -13.04 -5.02
N PRO A 74 10.19 -12.52 -4.90
CA PRO A 74 11.18 -12.60 -5.99
C PRO A 74 11.44 -14.02 -6.52
N SER A 75 11.29 -15.04 -5.67
CA SER A 75 11.60 -16.44 -5.99
C SER A 75 10.41 -17.39 -6.00
N SER A 76 9.19 -16.95 -5.70
CA SER A 76 8.01 -17.83 -5.64
C SER A 76 6.72 -17.03 -5.64
N GLU A 77 5.64 -17.63 -6.10
CA GLU A 77 4.30 -17.10 -5.86
C GLU A 77 3.94 -17.20 -4.38
N ARG A 78 3.22 -16.20 -3.87
CA ARG A 78 2.70 -16.25 -2.51
C ARG A 78 1.47 -17.17 -2.47
N PRO A 79 1.33 -18.08 -1.48
CA PRO A 79 0.11 -18.86 -1.34
C PRO A 79 -1.11 -17.93 -1.21
N LEU A 80 -2.17 -18.23 -1.95
CA LEU A 80 -3.42 -17.50 -1.85
C LEU A 80 -4.03 -17.71 -0.46
N ILE A 81 -4.42 -16.62 0.18
CA ILE A 81 -5.10 -16.62 1.47
C ILE A 81 -6.61 -16.65 1.21
N SER A 82 -7.39 -17.38 2.01
CA SER A 82 -8.85 -17.40 1.87
C SER A 82 -9.47 -16.04 2.19
N LYS A 83 -10.67 -15.79 1.64
CA LYS A 83 -11.40 -14.54 1.93
C LYS A 83 -11.67 -14.37 3.43
N GLU A 84 -12.03 -15.45 4.10
CA GLU A 84 -12.34 -15.48 5.53
C GLU A 84 -11.10 -15.10 6.35
N GLU A 85 -9.92 -15.63 5.97
CA GLU A 85 -8.67 -15.30 6.63
C GLU A 85 -8.27 -13.84 6.38
N VAL A 86 -8.44 -13.34 5.15
CA VAL A 86 -8.20 -11.92 4.83
C VAL A 86 -9.11 -11.01 5.67
N GLU A 87 -10.40 -11.32 5.79
CA GLU A 87 -11.33 -10.55 6.62
C GLU A 87 -10.96 -10.54 8.10
N LYS A 88 -10.54 -11.68 8.64
CA LYS A 88 -10.04 -11.80 10.02
C LYS A 88 -8.82 -10.90 10.21
N ASN A 89 -7.85 -10.98 9.30
CA ASN A 89 -6.62 -10.21 9.35
C ASN A 89 -6.89 -8.70 9.26
N ILE A 90 -7.81 -8.26 8.39
CA ILE A 90 -8.25 -6.87 8.28
C ILE A 90 -8.76 -6.36 9.64
N LYS A 91 -9.61 -7.13 10.32
CA LYS A 91 -10.16 -6.77 11.63
C LYS A 91 -9.04 -6.57 12.67
N GLY A 92 -8.08 -7.50 12.71
CA GLY A 92 -6.94 -7.44 13.61
C GLY A 92 -6.05 -6.21 13.36
N LEU A 93 -5.63 -6.01 12.11
CA LEU A 93 -4.80 -4.86 11.72
C LEU A 93 -5.51 -3.53 11.98
N THR A 94 -6.80 -3.44 11.65
CA THR A 94 -7.61 -2.24 11.88
C THR A 94 -7.68 -1.88 13.38
N ALA A 95 -7.93 -2.86 14.23
CA ALA A 95 -7.99 -2.66 15.67
C ALA A 95 -6.64 -2.17 16.24
N GLN A 96 -5.54 -2.77 15.79
CA GLN A 96 -4.19 -2.38 16.22
C GLN A 96 -3.82 -0.98 15.71
N ALA A 97 -4.10 -0.66 14.45
CA ALA A 97 -3.83 0.65 13.86
C ALA A 97 -4.53 1.77 14.63
N LYS A 98 -5.82 1.60 14.90
CA LYS A 98 -6.60 2.56 15.68
C LYS A 98 -6.06 2.71 17.10
N LYS A 99 -5.77 1.60 17.78
CA LYS A 99 -5.28 1.60 19.17
C LYS A 99 -3.90 2.25 19.33
N ILE A 100 -2.96 1.94 18.43
CA ILE A 100 -1.55 2.34 18.58
C ILE A 100 -1.28 3.70 17.93
N PHE A 101 -1.84 3.94 16.76
CA PHE A 101 -1.53 5.12 15.95
C PHE A 101 -2.65 6.15 15.90
N GLY A 102 -3.90 5.73 16.11
CA GLY A 102 -5.07 6.61 16.00
C GLY A 102 -5.40 6.99 14.55
N PHE A 103 -5.00 6.17 13.56
CA PHE A 103 -5.23 6.45 12.16
C PHE A 103 -6.66 6.07 11.75
N ASP A 104 -7.20 6.81 10.78
CA ASP A 104 -8.32 6.36 9.99
C ASP A 104 -7.90 5.17 9.14
N VAL A 105 -8.79 4.20 9.00
CA VAL A 105 -8.51 2.96 8.26
C VAL A 105 -9.54 2.79 7.15
N VAL A 106 -9.06 2.56 5.94
CA VAL A 106 -9.88 2.24 4.77
C VAL A 106 -9.45 0.90 4.18
N ASN A 107 -10.39 0.21 3.54
CA ASN A 107 -10.14 -1.08 2.91
C ASN A 107 -10.39 -0.95 1.40
N ASN A 108 -9.39 -1.24 0.57
CA ASN A 108 -9.55 -1.12 -0.88
C ASN A 108 -10.58 -2.11 -1.47
N TRP A 109 -10.92 -3.18 -0.75
CA TRP A 109 -12.00 -4.07 -1.13
C TRP A 109 -13.35 -3.35 -1.24
N ASP A 110 -13.61 -2.33 -0.42
CA ASP A 110 -14.91 -1.66 -0.34
C ASP A 110 -15.32 -1.00 -1.66
N TRP A 111 -14.35 -0.52 -2.46
CA TRP A 111 -14.60 0.08 -3.78
C TRP A 111 -14.18 -0.80 -4.96
N THR A 112 -13.36 -1.84 -4.73
CA THR A 112 -12.85 -2.68 -5.83
C THR A 112 -13.79 -3.83 -6.16
N LYS A 113 -14.49 -4.38 -5.16
CA LYS A 113 -15.32 -5.59 -5.29
C LYS A 113 -16.44 -5.47 -6.34
N ASP A 114 -16.93 -4.27 -6.58
CA ASP A 114 -18.06 -4.01 -7.48
C ASP A 114 -17.62 -3.58 -8.89
N ILE A 115 -16.30 -3.46 -9.13
CA ILE A 115 -15.75 -3.10 -10.44
C ILE A 115 -15.65 -4.36 -11.30
N ASN A 116 -16.40 -4.42 -12.40
CA ASN A 116 -16.23 -5.51 -13.34
C ASN A 116 -14.99 -5.30 -14.22
N ILE A 117 -14.48 -6.39 -14.78
CA ILE A 117 -13.23 -6.38 -15.55
C ILE A 117 -13.27 -5.50 -16.80
N CYS A 118 -14.42 -5.43 -17.48
CA CYS A 118 -14.57 -4.59 -18.67
C CYS A 118 -14.53 -3.11 -18.32
N ASP A 119 -15.19 -2.71 -17.24
CA ASP A 119 -15.17 -1.34 -16.74
C ASP A 119 -13.77 -0.98 -16.23
N PHE A 120 -13.10 -1.88 -15.53
CA PHE A 120 -11.72 -1.68 -15.11
C PHE A 120 -10.80 -1.42 -16.31
N LEU A 121 -10.83 -2.28 -17.33
CA LEU A 121 -9.97 -2.13 -18.50
C LEU A 121 -10.29 -0.85 -19.29
N ARG A 122 -11.58 -0.53 -19.44
CA ARG A 122 -12.04 0.66 -20.17
C ARG A 122 -11.68 1.96 -19.47
N ASP A 123 -11.96 2.05 -18.16
CA ASP A 123 -11.96 3.31 -17.43
C ASP A 123 -10.65 3.55 -16.67
N TYR A 124 -9.98 2.49 -16.24
CA TYR A 124 -8.73 2.56 -15.47
C TYR A 124 -7.52 2.03 -16.24
N GLY A 125 -7.65 0.89 -16.92
CA GLY A 125 -6.54 0.19 -17.56
C GLY A 125 -5.73 1.05 -18.52
N LYS A 126 -6.39 1.95 -19.25
CA LYS A 126 -5.75 2.87 -20.21
C LYS A 126 -4.77 3.88 -19.57
N TYR A 127 -4.83 4.09 -18.26
CA TYR A 127 -3.92 4.99 -17.55
C TYR A 127 -2.65 4.29 -17.06
N PHE A 128 -2.59 2.95 -17.14
CA PHE A 128 -1.42 2.18 -16.75
C PHE A 128 -0.51 1.93 -17.95
N ASN A 129 0.61 2.65 -18.00
CA ASN A 129 1.58 2.47 -19.07
C ASN A 129 2.46 1.24 -18.79
N ILE A 130 2.36 0.22 -19.65
CA ILE A 130 3.08 -1.05 -19.49
C ILE A 130 4.59 -0.83 -19.51
N ASN A 131 5.13 0.02 -20.39
CA ASN A 131 6.56 0.27 -20.44
C ASN A 131 7.08 0.88 -19.14
N TYR A 132 6.31 1.78 -18.53
CA TYR A 132 6.63 2.36 -17.23
C TYR A 132 6.62 1.29 -16.12
N MET A 133 5.65 0.38 -16.15
CA MET A 133 5.56 -0.71 -15.16
C MET A 133 6.74 -1.69 -15.30
N LEU A 134 7.07 -2.11 -16.53
CA LEU A 134 8.18 -3.02 -16.81
C LEU A 134 9.55 -2.42 -16.49
N ALA A 135 9.68 -1.10 -16.51
CA ALA A 135 10.93 -0.40 -16.17
C ALA A 135 11.23 -0.33 -14.67
N LYS A 136 10.27 -0.71 -13.80
CA LYS A 136 10.50 -0.73 -12.35
C LYS A 136 11.48 -1.84 -11.97
N ASP A 137 12.45 -1.56 -11.11
CA ASP A 137 13.51 -2.50 -10.74
C ASP A 137 12.98 -3.84 -10.22
N HIS A 138 11.95 -3.80 -9.37
CA HIS A 138 11.34 -5.02 -8.81
C HIS A 138 10.57 -5.85 -9.86
N VAL A 139 10.06 -5.24 -10.93
CA VAL A 139 9.44 -5.93 -12.06
C VAL A 139 10.52 -6.48 -12.99
N LYS A 140 11.48 -5.63 -13.37
CA LYS A 140 12.58 -5.98 -14.25
C LYS A 140 13.39 -7.18 -13.75
N SER A 141 13.68 -7.25 -12.45
CA SER A 141 14.42 -8.36 -11.83
C SER A 141 13.71 -9.72 -11.92
N ARG A 142 12.41 -9.74 -12.25
CA ARG A 142 11.61 -10.95 -12.38
C ARG A 142 11.32 -11.35 -13.83
N MET A 143 11.62 -10.48 -14.81
CA MET A 143 11.31 -10.75 -16.22
C MET A 143 12.03 -11.99 -16.74
N ASP A 144 13.25 -12.28 -16.27
CA ASP A 144 14.04 -13.44 -16.71
C ASP A 144 13.46 -14.77 -16.20
N VAL A 145 12.72 -14.75 -15.09
CA VAL A 145 12.06 -15.92 -14.50
C VAL A 145 10.63 -16.09 -15.02
N GLY A 146 10.07 -15.03 -15.57
CA GLY A 146 8.67 -14.91 -15.97
C GLY A 146 7.80 -14.23 -14.92
N ILE A 147 6.85 -13.45 -15.41
CA ILE A 147 5.88 -12.72 -14.59
C ILE A 147 4.49 -13.00 -15.14
N THR A 148 3.54 -13.29 -14.27
CA THR A 148 2.13 -13.37 -14.62
C THR A 148 1.53 -11.97 -14.75
N TYR A 149 0.35 -11.88 -15.38
CA TYR A 149 -0.38 -10.61 -15.51
C TYR A 149 -0.89 -10.08 -14.15
N ALA A 150 -1.20 -10.98 -13.22
CA ALA A 150 -1.70 -10.67 -11.87
C ALA A 150 -0.65 -10.94 -10.81
#